data_5b78a52fab8027e5af07f78f2f5f56df
#
_entry.id   5b78a52fab8027e5af07f78f2f5f56df
#
_cell.length_a   1.000
_cell.length_b   1.000
_cell.length_c   1.000
_cell.angle_alpha   90.00
_cell.angle_beta   90.00
_cell.angle_gamma   90.00
#
_symmetry.space_group_name_H-M   'P 1'
#
loop_
_entity.id
_entity.type
_entity.pdbx_description
1 polymer ?
#
loop_
_entity_poly.entity_id
_entity_poly.type
_entity_poly.pdbx_seq_one_letter_code
_entity_poly.pdbx_strand_id
1 'polypeptide(L)'
;MRQKTKVARATAFNPEILVLDEPFQGADPTTRPLLMQKIKSWSNEGKTILISSHILHDVENLTDNIVLINNGRVIASGDRHEIRKLMSNIPIQIRISPVDGKNLRPLFKRMLDEKWITAGRIMEDEGEIMLETNESNEFYTKFPQILDKEKIMVKKIVSDDDSLDSLYSKLVEGKQWK
;
A
#
# COMPACT_ATOMS: atom_id res chain seq x y z
N MET A 1 27.82 -6.95 2.13
CA MET A 1 28.38 -8.09 2.93
C MET A 1 27.96 -8.09 4.40
N ARG A 2 27.97 -6.96 5.12
CA ARG A 2 27.67 -6.92 6.58
C ARG A 2 26.31 -7.51 6.97
N GLN A 3 25.23 -7.27 6.18
CA GLN A 3 23.88 -7.72 6.53
C GLN A 3 23.70 -9.24 6.41
N LYS A 4 24.23 -9.85 5.34
CA LYS A 4 24.25 -11.32 5.17
C LYS A 4 24.92 -12.01 6.36
N THR A 5 26.04 -11.45 6.84
CA THR A 5 26.77 -11.99 8.00
C THR A 5 25.96 -11.88 9.30
N LYS A 6 25.22 -10.75 9.51
CA LYS A 6 24.35 -10.60 10.68
C LYS A 6 23.24 -11.66 10.70
N VAL A 7 22.55 -11.83 9.58
CA VAL A 7 21.48 -12.82 9.45
C VAL A 7 22.01 -14.24 9.61
N ALA A 8 23.14 -14.58 8.94
CA ALA A 8 23.78 -15.88 9.08
C ALA A 8 24.17 -16.19 10.54
N ARG A 9 24.69 -15.18 11.26
CA ARG A 9 25.02 -15.32 12.70
C ARG A 9 23.76 -15.54 13.54
N ALA A 10 22.67 -14.82 13.27
CA ALA A 10 21.42 -14.96 14.01
C ALA A 10 20.80 -16.35 13.83
N THR A 11 21.03 -17.00 12.69
CA THR A 11 20.46 -18.31 12.35
C THR A 11 21.40 -19.50 12.61
N ALA A 12 22.67 -19.24 12.96
CA ALA A 12 23.70 -20.28 13.10
C ALA A 12 23.34 -21.41 14.08
N PHE A 13 22.60 -21.09 15.14
CA PHE A 13 22.19 -22.06 16.17
C PHE A 13 20.74 -22.52 16.00
N ASN A 14 20.17 -22.32 14.82
CA ASN A 14 18.80 -22.74 14.48
C ASN A 14 17.74 -22.36 15.54
N PRO A 15 17.63 -21.08 15.98
CA PRO A 15 16.71 -20.67 17.01
C PRO A 15 15.25 -20.82 16.56
N GLU A 16 14.35 -21.01 17.52
CA GLU A 16 12.90 -21.03 17.28
C GLU A 16 12.34 -19.64 17.10
N ILE A 17 12.96 -18.61 17.71
CA ILE A 17 12.55 -17.20 17.65
C ILE A 17 13.68 -16.39 17.04
N LEU A 18 13.38 -15.62 15.99
CA LEU A 18 14.29 -14.71 15.32
C LEU A 18 13.79 -13.26 15.48
N VAL A 19 14.68 -12.38 15.94
CA VAL A 19 14.43 -10.92 15.96
C VAL A 19 15.41 -10.26 14.99
N LEU A 20 14.86 -9.67 13.95
CA LEU A 20 15.63 -9.09 12.85
C LEU A 20 15.33 -7.59 12.75
N ASP A 21 16.30 -6.78 13.11
CA ASP A 21 16.22 -5.32 13.02
C ASP A 21 16.80 -4.86 11.69
N GLU A 22 15.95 -4.22 10.85
CA GLU A 22 16.28 -3.70 9.53
C GLU A 22 17.05 -4.72 8.65
N PRO A 23 16.56 -5.96 8.46
CA PRO A 23 17.35 -7.01 7.81
C PRO A 23 17.67 -6.73 6.34
N PHE A 24 16.93 -5.84 5.68
CA PHE A 24 17.10 -5.50 4.27
C PHE A 24 17.93 -4.23 4.04
N GLN A 25 18.26 -3.49 5.10
CA GLN A 25 19.01 -2.25 4.98
C GLN A 25 20.41 -2.50 4.40
N GLY A 26 20.74 -1.79 3.30
CA GLY A 26 22.00 -1.95 2.60
C GLY A 26 22.16 -3.30 1.86
N ALA A 27 21.08 -4.06 1.69
CA ALA A 27 21.06 -5.20 0.79
C ALA A 27 20.95 -4.72 -0.66
N ASP A 28 21.75 -5.33 -1.53
CA ASP A 28 21.64 -5.07 -2.97
C ASP A 28 20.33 -5.62 -3.56
N PRO A 29 19.85 -5.11 -4.72
CA PRO A 29 18.59 -5.51 -5.33
C PRO A 29 18.46 -7.01 -5.58
N THR A 30 19.57 -7.73 -5.80
CA THR A 30 19.54 -9.17 -6.06
C THR A 30 19.51 -9.97 -4.77
N THR A 31 20.12 -9.47 -3.71
CA THR A 31 20.15 -10.13 -2.39
C THR A 31 18.84 -9.99 -1.62
N ARG A 32 18.14 -8.84 -1.77
CA ARG A 32 16.91 -8.56 -1.03
C ARG A 32 15.82 -9.62 -1.25
N PRO A 33 15.44 -9.99 -2.49
CA PRO A 33 14.45 -11.04 -2.73
C PRO A 33 14.85 -12.40 -2.17
N LEU A 34 16.12 -12.76 -2.26
CA LEU A 34 16.64 -14.04 -1.72
C LEU A 34 16.52 -14.10 -0.20
N LEU A 35 16.81 -12.98 0.48
CA LEU A 35 16.64 -12.89 1.93
C LEU A 35 15.18 -12.96 2.35
N MET A 36 14.29 -12.30 1.61
CA MET A 36 12.84 -12.39 1.83
C MET A 36 12.33 -13.83 1.70
N GLN A 37 12.73 -14.53 0.64
CA GLN A 37 12.37 -15.93 0.44
C GLN A 37 12.88 -16.80 1.59
N LYS A 38 14.10 -16.55 2.07
CA LYS A 38 14.67 -17.31 3.19
C LYS A 38 13.92 -17.06 4.49
N ILE A 39 13.53 -15.82 4.78
CA ILE A 39 12.73 -15.47 5.95
C ILE A 39 11.36 -16.17 5.89
N LYS A 40 10.69 -16.16 4.73
CA LYS A 40 9.43 -16.89 4.52
C LYS A 40 9.60 -18.40 4.72
N SER A 41 10.69 -18.99 4.23
CA SER A 41 11.02 -20.42 4.45
C SER A 41 11.08 -20.72 5.95
N TRP A 42 11.81 -19.93 6.73
CA TRP A 42 11.92 -20.14 8.18
C TRP A 42 10.57 -20.01 8.91
N SER A 43 9.72 -19.07 8.49
CA SER A 43 8.35 -18.95 9.01
C SER A 43 7.53 -20.20 8.70
N ASN A 44 7.63 -20.72 7.47
CA ASN A 44 6.94 -21.95 7.06
C ASN A 44 7.49 -23.20 7.77
N GLU A 45 8.75 -23.17 8.22
CA GLU A 45 9.37 -24.20 9.07
C GLU A 45 8.92 -24.12 10.54
N GLY A 46 8.02 -23.17 10.87
CA GLY A 46 7.44 -23.02 12.21
C GLY A 46 8.20 -22.06 13.13
N LYS A 47 9.20 -21.31 12.62
CA LYS A 47 9.91 -20.32 13.44
C LYS A 47 9.05 -19.06 13.66
N THR A 48 9.12 -18.49 14.84
CA THR A 48 8.57 -17.18 15.14
C THR A 48 9.56 -16.10 14.73
N ILE A 49 9.12 -15.17 13.87
CA ILE A 49 10.01 -14.14 13.33
C ILE A 49 9.42 -12.76 13.60
N LEU A 50 10.18 -11.90 14.29
CA LEU A 50 9.88 -10.50 14.49
C LEU A 50 10.83 -9.66 13.64
N ILE A 51 10.28 -8.79 12.80
CA ILE A 51 11.07 -7.95 11.89
C ILE A 51 10.70 -6.49 12.11
N SER A 52 11.69 -5.62 12.27
CA SER A 52 11.51 -4.18 12.11
C SER A 52 11.93 -3.74 10.71
N SER A 53 11.19 -2.83 10.11
CA SER A 53 11.57 -2.15 8.86
C SER A 53 10.89 -0.79 8.74
N HIS A 54 11.59 0.20 8.21
CA HIS A 54 11.01 1.47 7.79
C HIS A 54 10.55 1.46 6.33
N ILE A 55 10.81 0.37 5.60
CA ILE A 55 10.37 0.18 4.22
C ILE A 55 9.11 -0.67 4.25
N LEU A 56 7.96 -0.01 4.22
CA LEU A 56 6.65 -0.65 4.39
C LEU A 56 6.35 -1.67 3.29
N HIS A 57 6.80 -1.41 2.06
CA HIS A 57 6.69 -2.36 0.95
C HIS A 57 7.38 -3.73 1.24
N ASP A 58 8.49 -3.74 1.98
CA ASP A 58 9.13 -5.00 2.37
C ASP A 58 8.27 -5.78 3.36
N VAL A 59 7.65 -5.07 4.31
CA VAL A 59 6.76 -5.66 5.30
C VAL A 59 5.54 -6.29 4.62
N GLU A 60 4.91 -5.58 3.68
CA GLU A 60 3.78 -6.08 2.90
C GLU A 60 4.08 -7.40 2.18
N ASN A 61 5.30 -7.54 1.68
CA ASN A 61 5.72 -8.74 0.97
C ASN A 61 6.08 -9.89 1.90
N LEU A 62 6.20 -9.66 3.21
CA LEU A 62 6.63 -10.68 4.17
C LEU A 62 5.50 -11.26 5.00
N THR A 63 4.58 -10.42 5.46
CA THR A 63 3.59 -10.81 6.47
C THR A 63 2.32 -9.96 6.37
N ASP A 64 1.22 -10.55 6.80
CA ASP A 64 -0.04 -9.83 7.03
C ASP A 64 -0.18 -9.35 8.49
N ASN A 65 0.66 -9.86 9.42
CA ASN A 65 0.63 -9.42 10.81
C ASN A 65 1.55 -8.21 11.00
N ILE A 66 0.98 -7.04 11.17
CA ILE A 66 1.68 -5.75 11.13
C ILE A 66 1.40 -4.97 12.41
N VAL A 67 2.44 -4.31 12.92
CA VAL A 67 2.33 -3.31 13.98
C VAL A 67 2.98 -2.03 13.49
N LEU A 68 2.18 -0.97 13.31
CA LEU A 68 2.66 0.35 12.92
C LEU A 68 2.99 1.17 14.16
N ILE A 69 4.21 1.73 14.20
CA ILE A 69 4.72 2.52 15.31
C ILE A 69 5.08 3.91 14.80
N ASN A 70 4.64 4.94 15.51
CA ASN A 70 5.05 6.32 15.28
C ASN A 70 5.34 7.03 16.59
N ASN A 71 6.47 7.72 16.68
CA ASN A 71 6.90 8.45 17.88
C ASN A 71 6.85 7.61 19.18
N GLY A 72 7.27 6.34 19.09
CA GLY A 72 7.30 5.41 20.23
C GLY A 72 5.93 4.88 20.66
N ARG A 73 4.88 5.12 19.88
CA ARG A 73 3.52 4.63 20.17
C ARG A 73 3.02 3.72 19.05
N VAL A 74 2.32 2.66 19.42
CA VAL A 74 1.58 1.84 18.45
C VAL A 74 0.38 2.66 17.95
N ILE A 75 0.33 2.88 16.64
CA ILE A 75 -0.75 3.63 15.98
C ILE A 75 -1.80 2.72 15.35
N ALA A 76 -1.39 1.53 14.91
CA ALA A 76 -2.28 0.47 14.42
C ALA A 76 -1.60 -0.90 14.54
N SER A 77 -2.39 -1.96 14.64
CA SER A 77 -1.92 -3.35 14.58
C SER A 77 -2.99 -4.24 13.97
N GLY A 78 -2.58 -5.30 13.28
CA GLY A 78 -3.44 -6.23 12.58
C GLY A 78 -2.97 -6.49 11.15
N ASP A 79 -3.81 -7.10 10.34
CA ASP A 79 -3.56 -7.19 8.90
C ASP A 79 -3.87 -5.87 8.17
N ARG A 80 -3.45 -5.77 6.89
CA ARG A 80 -3.71 -4.57 6.07
C ARG A 80 -5.20 -4.21 6.02
N HIS A 81 -6.06 -5.21 5.96
CA HIS A 81 -7.50 -5.00 5.86
C HIS A 81 -8.08 -4.46 7.17
N GLU A 82 -7.62 -4.99 8.31
CA GLU A 82 -7.99 -4.49 9.64
C GLU A 82 -7.49 -3.07 9.85
N ILE A 83 -6.22 -2.78 9.48
CA ILE A 83 -5.66 -1.43 9.54
C ILE A 83 -6.46 -0.47 8.65
N ARG A 84 -6.82 -0.92 7.44
CA ARG A 84 -7.67 -0.13 6.53
C ARG A 84 -9.05 0.18 7.11
N LYS A 85 -9.67 -0.76 7.80
CA LYS A 85 -10.97 -0.54 8.46
C LYS A 85 -10.93 0.58 9.52
N LEU A 86 -9.79 0.78 10.19
CA LEU A 86 -9.62 1.88 11.15
C LEU A 86 -9.73 3.25 10.46
N MET A 87 -9.60 3.28 9.13
CA MET A 87 -9.62 4.48 8.30
C MET A 87 -10.87 4.56 7.43
N SER A 88 -11.96 3.88 7.80
CA SER A 88 -13.21 3.81 7.02
C SER A 88 -13.80 5.17 6.64
N ASN A 89 -13.49 6.22 7.40
CA ASN A 89 -13.94 7.59 7.16
C ASN A 89 -13.01 8.40 6.23
N ILE A 90 -11.88 7.81 5.80
CA ILE A 90 -10.93 8.49 4.91
C ILE A 90 -11.20 8.01 3.48
N PRO A 91 -11.51 8.93 2.54
CA PRO A 91 -11.79 8.57 1.15
C PRO A 91 -10.62 7.83 0.51
N ILE A 92 -10.94 6.85 -0.32
CA ILE A 92 -9.97 6.16 -1.17
C ILE A 92 -9.61 7.06 -2.35
N GLN A 93 -8.32 7.19 -2.63
CA GLN A 93 -7.84 7.92 -3.80
C GLN A 93 -7.57 6.96 -4.95
N ILE A 94 -8.17 7.26 -6.10
CA ILE A 94 -8.06 6.45 -7.31
C ILE A 94 -7.52 7.33 -8.43
N ARG A 95 -6.39 6.94 -9.00
CA ARG A 95 -5.81 7.58 -10.19
C ARG A 95 -6.20 6.84 -11.45
N ILE A 96 -6.63 7.59 -12.45
CA ILE A 96 -7.12 7.08 -13.74
C ILE A 96 -6.37 7.79 -14.85
N SER A 97 -5.74 7.03 -15.73
CA SER A 97 -5.07 7.53 -16.92
C SER A 97 -5.86 7.11 -18.17
N PRO A 98 -6.62 8.01 -18.83
CA PRO A 98 -7.22 7.73 -20.13
C PRO A 98 -6.15 7.48 -21.20
N VAL A 99 -6.50 6.70 -22.22
CA VAL A 99 -5.61 6.47 -23.38
C VAL A 99 -5.46 7.75 -24.18
N ASP A 100 -6.55 8.50 -24.39
CA ASP A 100 -6.55 9.78 -25.09
C ASP A 100 -6.74 10.93 -24.09
N GLY A 101 -5.75 11.83 -24.02
CA GLY A 101 -5.78 12.98 -23.11
C GLY A 101 -6.96 13.94 -23.34
N LYS A 102 -7.58 13.92 -24.55
CA LYS A 102 -8.81 14.67 -24.81
C LYS A 102 -9.98 14.25 -23.93
N ASN A 103 -9.95 13.02 -23.44
CA ASN A 103 -10.98 12.46 -22.58
C ASN A 103 -10.83 12.83 -21.08
N LEU A 104 -9.73 13.47 -20.68
CA LEU A 104 -9.50 13.86 -19.29
C LEU A 104 -10.63 14.71 -18.71
N ARG A 105 -10.90 15.86 -19.31
CA ARG A 105 -11.92 16.80 -18.81
C ARG A 105 -13.36 16.27 -18.94
N PRO A 106 -13.77 15.65 -20.05
CA PRO A 106 -15.09 15.03 -20.16
C PRO A 106 -15.32 13.93 -19.12
N LEU A 107 -14.35 13.01 -18.98
CA LEU A 107 -14.42 11.93 -17.98
C LEU A 107 -14.48 12.51 -16.56
N PHE A 108 -13.61 13.46 -16.22
CA PHE A 108 -13.59 14.09 -14.92
C PHE A 108 -14.93 14.71 -14.57
N LYS A 109 -15.49 15.52 -15.47
CA LYS A 109 -16.80 16.15 -15.27
C LYS A 109 -17.88 15.09 -15.06
N ARG A 110 -17.90 14.04 -15.90
CA ARG A 110 -18.85 12.95 -15.78
C ARG A 110 -18.73 12.22 -14.43
N MET A 111 -17.53 12.04 -13.91
CA MET A 111 -17.31 11.37 -12.63
C MET A 111 -17.78 12.22 -11.45
N LEU A 112 -17.62 13.55 -11.49
CA LEU A 112 -18.08 14.43 -10.42
C LEU A 112 -19.62 14.47 -10.28
N ASP A 113 -20.36 14.07 -11.30
CA ASP A 113 -21.83 13.96 -11.23
C ASP A 113 -22.27 12.70 -10.44
N GLU A 114 -21.37 11.79 -10.13
CA GLU A 114 -21.65 10.55 -9.40
C GLU A 114 -21.62 10.78 -7.88
N LYS A 115 -22.68 10.40 -7.19
CA LYS A 115 -22.84 10.62 -5.73
C LYS A 115 -21.80 9.90 -4.86
N TRP A 116 -21.20 8.85 -5.41
CA TRP A 116 -20.15 8.06 -4.72
C TRP A 116 -18.75 8.66 -4.92
N ILE A 117 -18.59 9.74 -5.67
CA ILE A 117 -17.35 10.53 -5.74
C ILE A 117 -17.49 11.72 -4.78
N THR A 118 -16.56 11.81 -3.84
CA THR A 118 -16.54 12.86 -2.82
C THR A 118 -15.72 14.08 -3.22
N ALA A 119 -14.65 13.86 -3.97
CA ALA A 119 -13.78 14.89 -4.51
C ALA A 119 -13.00 14.39 -5.71
N GLY A 120 -12.31 15.30 -6.40
CA GLY A 120 -11.40 14.93 -7.47
C GLY A 120 -10.60 16.11 -7.99
N ARG A 121 -9.56 15.81 -8.75
CA ARG A 121 -8.73 16.80 -9.46
C ARG A 121 -8.16 16.22 -10.75
N ILE A 122 -7.88 17.09 -11.70
CA ILE A 122 -7.15 16.76 -12.92
C ILE A 122 -5.67 17.06 -12.68
N MET A 123 -4.82 16.10 -13.00
CA MET A 123 -3.36 16.22 -12.99
C MET A 123 -2.91 16.33 -14.44
N GLU A 124 -2.98 17.55 -14.99
CA GLU A 124 -2.79 17.79 -16.44
C GLU A 124 -1.39 17.39 -16.90
N ASP A 125 -0.36 17.67 -16.09
CA ASP A 125 1.04 17.36 -16.40
C ASP A 125 1.28 15.84 -16.51
N GLU A 126 0.53 15.04 -15.74
CA GLU A 126 0.62 13.57 -15.73
C GLU A 126 -0.36 12.91 -16.69
N GLY A 127 -1.34 13.67 -17.20
CA GLY A 127 -2.42 13.14 -18.02
C GLY A 127 -3.34 12.20 -17.22
N GLU A 128 -3.55 12.47 -15.94
CA GLU A 128 -4.30 11.63 -15.01
C GLU A 128 -5.45 12.41 -14.34
N ILE A 129 -6.44 11.66 -13.92
CA ILE A 129 -7.51 12.12 -13.04
C ILE A 129 -7.33 11.45 -11.69
N MET A 130 -7.33 12.20 -10.61
CA MET A 130 -7.45 11.68 -9.26
C MET A 130 -8.89 11.87 -8.78
N LEU A 131 -9.51 10.81 -8.31
CA LEU A 131 -10.84 10.81 -7.70
C LEU A 131 -10.78 10.29 -6.28
N GLU A 132 -11.66 10.78 -5.43
CA GLU A 132 -11.82 10.33 -4.05
C GLU A 132 -13.22 9.73 -3.85
N THR A 133 -13.28 8.59 -3.17
CA THR A 133 -14.52 7.90 -2.86
C THR A 133 -14.47 7.18 -1.51
N ASN A 134 -15.59 7.17 -0.79
CA ASN A 134 -15.79 6.29 0.37
C ASN A 134 -16.47 4.96 -0.01
N GLU A 135 -16.94 4.85 -1.25
CA GLU A 135 -17.73 3.73 -1.74
C GLU A 135 -16.99 2.99 -2.86
N SER A 136 -15.87 2.34 -2.52
CA SER A 136 -15.02 1.64 -3.49
C SER A 136 -15.77 0.57 -4.30
N ASN A 137 -16.69 -0.16 -3.66
CA ASN A 137 -17.51 -1.17 -4.35
C ASN A 137 -18.38 -0.54 -5.45
N GLU A 138 -19.01 0.60 -5.18
CA GLU A 138 -19.78 1.36 -6.15
C GLU A 138 -18.88 1.84 -7.31
N PHE A 139 -17.69 2.34 -6.98
CA PHE A 139 -16.71 2.73 -7.99
C PHE A 139 -16.38 1.58 -8.93
N TYR A 140 -15.90 0.46 -8.41
CA TYR A 140 -15.46 -0.67 -9.25
C TYR A 140 -16.60 -1.34 -10.01
N THR A 141 -17.83 -1.22 -9.53
CA THR A 141 -19.02 -1.77 -10.22
C THR A 141 -19.52 -0.84 -11.32
N LYS A 142 -19.59 0.46 -11.08
CA LYS A 142 -20.23 1.44 -11.98
C LYS A 142 -19.26 2.09 -12.95
N PHE A 143 -18.01 2.28 -12.56
CA PHE A 143 -17.01 2.94 -13.40
C PHE A 143 -16.79 2.25 -14.75
N PRO A 144 -16.67 0.91 -14.85
CA PRO A 144 -16.57 0.23 -16.16
C PRO A 144 -17.77 0.50 -17.06
N GLN A 145 -18.99 0.59 -16.49
CA GLN A 145 -20.19 0.86 -17.25
C GLN A 145 -20.23 2.30 -17.81
N ILE A 146 -19.68 3.25 -17.05
CA ILE A 146 -19.52 4.63 -17.51
C ILE A 146 -18.51 4.69 -18.65
N LEU A 147 -17.38 4.01 -18.55
CA LEU A 147 -16.37 3.95 -19.59
C LEU A 147 -16.93 3.37 -20.90
N ASP A 148 -17.71 2.28 -20.81
CA ASP A 148 -18.35 1.65 -21.97
C ASP A 148 -19.36 2.59 -22.63
N LYS A 149 -20.22 3.22 -21.84
CA LYS A 149 -21.23 4.18 -22.32
C LYS A 149 -20.61 5.38 -23.01
N GLU A 150 -19.57 5.95 -22.42
CA GLU A 150 -18.87 7.13 -22.95
C GLU A 150 -17.82 6.77 -24.01
N LYS A 151 -17.61 5.47 -24.28
CA LYS A 151 -16.60 4.93 -25.20
C LYS A 151 -15.18 5.43 -24.89
N ILE A 152 -14.87 5.56 -23.60
CA ILE A 152 -13.57 6.01 -23.13
C ILE A 152 -12.71 4.81 -22.77
N MET A 153 -11.52 4.74 -23.34
CA MET A 153 -10.51 3.75 -22.99
C MET A 153 -9.56 4.32 -21.94
N VAL A 154 -9.28 3.51 -20.91
CA VAL A 154 -8.28 3.82 -19.89
C VAL A 154 -7.11 2.85 -20.00
N LYS A 155 -5.88 3.37 -19.83
CA LYS A 155 -4.66 2.55 -19.84
C LYS A 155 -4.24 2.11 -18.45
N LYS A 156 -4.73 2.83 -17.39
CA LYS A 156 -4.30 2.57 -16.03
C LYS A 156 -5.36 3.05 -15.05
N ILE A 157 -5.63 2.23 -14.05
CA ILE A 157 -6.41 2.58 -12.86
C ILE A 157 -5.58 2.10 -11.67
N VAL A 158 -5.29 2.98 -10.73
CA VAL A 158 -4.50 2.67 -9.52
C VAL A 158 -5.24 3.22 -8.31
N SER A 159 -5.44 2.36 -7.32
CA SER A 159 -5.81 2.80 -5.98
C SER A 159 -4.53 3.08 -5.21
N ASP A 160 -4.34 4.31 -4.75
CA ASP A 160 -3.17 4.69 -3.96
C ASP A 160 -3.29 4.21 -2.50
N ASP A 161 -4.44 3.66 -2.12
CA ASP A 161 -4.77 3.32 -0.74
C ASP A 161 -4.51 1.87 -0.34
N ASP A 162 -4.06 1.03 -1.27
CA ASP A 162 -3.79 -0.37 -1.00
C ASP A 162 -2.40 -0.63 -0.42
N SER A 163 -1.50 0.36 -0.43
CA SER A 163 -0.16 0.23 0.14
C SER A 163 -0.11 0.62 1.62
N LEU A 164 0.75 -0.06 2.40
CA LEU A 164 1.02 0.33 3.79
C LEU A 164 1.59 1.75 3.91
N ASP A 165 2.36 2.21 2.91
CA ASP A 165 2.90 3.57 2.87
C ASP A 165 1.78 4.61 2.88
N SER A 166 0.74 4.40 2.06
CA SER A 166 -0.43 5.27 2.02
C SER A 166 -1.21 5.21 3.34
N LEU A 167 -1.45 4.00 3.86
CA LEU A 167 -2.14 3.82 5.13
C LEU A 167 -1.38 4.48 6.29
N TYR A 168 -0.06 4.31 6.34
CA TYR A 168 0.78 4.93 7.37
C TYR A 168 0.73 6.46 7.30
N SER A 169 0.93 7.04 6.10
CA SER A 169 0.89 8.49 5.90
C SER A 169 -0.43 9.09 6.37
N LYS A 170 -1.55 8.48 5.99
CA LYS A 170 -2.89 8.93 6.39
C LYS A 170 -3.14 8.81 7.89
N LEU A 171 -2.64 7.74 8.54
CA LEU A 171 -2.74 7.57 9.99
C LEU A 171 -1.93 8.61 10.74
N VAL A 172 -0.78 9.01 10.22
CA VAL A 172 0.09 10.02 10.81
C VAL A 172 -0.45 11.43 10.58
N GLU A 173 -0.89 11.76 9.36
CA GLU A 173 -1.43 13.06 8.99
C GLU A 173 -2.82 13.32 9.58
N GLY A 174 -3.70 12.31 9.58
CA GLY A 174 -5.06 12.40 10.13
C GLY A 174 -5.11 12.53 11.65
N LYS A 175 -4.03 12.22 12.33
CA LYS A 175 -3.84 12.41 13.76
C LYS A 175 -2.85 13.54 14.05
N GLN A 176 -3.20 14.78 13.68
CA GLN A 176 -2.67 15.91 14.42
C GLN A 176 -3.23 15.82 15.84
N TRP A 177 -2.44 15.24 16.71
CA TRP A 177 -2.76 15.05 18.13
C TRP A 177 -2.99 16.43 18.76
N LYS A 178 -4.27 16.73 19.08
CA LYS A 178 -4.62 17.79 20.01
C LYS A 178 -4.18 17.39 21.41
#